data_6e2c6cb77606ad8ba170590e2acea0b1
#
_entry.id   6e2c6cb77606ad8ba170590e2acea0b1
#
_cell.length_a   1.000
_cell.length_b   1.000
_cell.length_c   1.000
_cell.angle_alpha   90.00
_cell.angle_beta   90.00
_cell.angle_gamma   90.00
#
_symmetry.space_group_name_H-M   'P 1'
#
loop_
_entity.id
_entity.type
_entity.pdbx_description
1 polymer ?
#
loop_
_entity_poly.entity_id
_entity_poly.type
_entity_poly.pdbx_seq_one_letter_code
_entity_poly.pdbx_strand_id
1 'polypeptide(L)'
;MEKILVNTLTAYPDLQGAVIFSGGQGGVKKAFEELKLERKPHIIIYDLTTGNMKALEEGIADFLIDQNGYTQGYRALFILADIMQAGSREEQEFFYTDIIIKTKYNI
;
A
#
# COMPACT_ATOMS: atom_id res chain seq x y z
N MET A 1 -11.48 5.60 -6.97
CA MET A 1 -10.85 6.14 -5.74
C MET A 1 -11.12 7.64 -5.55
N GLU A 2 -10.85 8.48 -6.53
CA GLU A 2 -11.06 9.92 -6.43
C GLU A 2 -12.47 10.31 -5.95
N LYS A 3 -13.52 9.80 -6.60
CA LYS A 3 -14.91 10.09 -6.21
C LYS A 3 -15.25 9.63 -4.81
N ILE A 4 -14.77 8.45 -4.42
CA ILE A 4 -15.02 7.90 -3.08
C ILE A 4 -14.39 8.82 -2.04
N LEU A 5 -13.14 9.22 -2.26
CA LEU A 5 -12.43 10.07 -1.31
C LEU A 5 -13.02 11.48 -1.24
N VAL A 6 -13.39 12.08 -2.38
CA VAL A 6 -14.07 13.38 -2.42
C VAL A 6 -15.38 13.33 -1.65
N ASN A 7 -16.22 12.31 -1.90
CA ASN A 7 -17.49 12.16 -1.21
C ASN A 7 -17.30 11.93 0.31
N THR A 8 -16.31 11.12 0.68
CA THR A 8 -16.04 10.84 2.09
C THR A 8 -15.54 12.08 2.82
N LEU A 9 -14.60 12.81 2.25
CA LEU A 9 -14.07 14.03 2.86
C LEU A 9 -15.09 15.18 2.89
N THR A 10 -16.01 15.20 1.93
CA THR A 10 -17.11 16.15 1.95
C THR A 10 -18.11 15.84 3.05
N ALA A 11 -18.43 14.56 3.25
CA ALA A 11 -19.34 14.11 4.30
C ALA A 11 -18.72 14.19 5.69
N TYR A 12 -17.40 13.95 5.79
CA TYR A 12 -16.66 13.94 7.05
C TYR A 12 -15.44 14.86 6.95
N PRO A 13 -15.64 16.19 7.02
CA PRO A 13 -14.54 17.15 6.85
C PRO A 13 -13.48 17.08 7.95
N ASP A 14 -13.82 16.50 9.10
CA ASP A 14 -12.91 16.35 10.26
C ASP A 14 -12.14 15.03 10.23
N LEU A 15 -12.21 14.26 9.16
CA LEU A 15 -11.51 12.99 9.02
C LEU A 15 -9.99 13.18 9.22
N GLN A 16 -9.41 12.43 10.16
CA GLN A 16 -8.00 12.57 10.55
C GLN A 16 -7.06 11.74 9.66
N GLY A 17 -7.55 10.64 9.11
CA GLY A 17 -6.72 9.78 8.28
C GLY A 17 -7.53 8.76 7.50
N ALA A 18 -6.88 8.18 6.49
CA ALA A 18 -7.45 7.12 5.66
C ALA A 18 -6.38 6.11 5.29
N VAL A 19 -6.78 4.85 5.19
CA VAL A 19 -5.93 3.75 4.74
C VAL A 19 -6.44 3.24 3.41
N ILE A 20 -5.55 3.13 2.43
CA ILE A 20 -5.87 2.66 1.08
C ILE A 20 -5.19 1.31 0.87
N PHE A 21 -5.98 0.25 0.76
CA PHE A 21 -5.52 -1.14 0.70
C PHE A 21 -5.09 -1.62 -0.69
N SER A 22 -5.32 -0.82 -1.71
CA SER A 22 -4.92 -1.18 -3.08
C SER A 22 -4.52 0.07 -3.86
N GLY A 23 -4.19 -0.09 -5.14
CA GLY A 23 -3.86 1.04 -6.00
C GLY A 23 -4.93 2.13 -5.99
N GLY A 24 -4.56 3.33 -6.30
CA GLY A 24 -5.48 4.45 -6.31
C GLY A 24 -4.88 5.77 -5.82
N GLN A 25 -3.58 5.78 -5.61
CA GLN A 25 -2.82 6.97 -5.17
C GLN A 25 -3.04 8.20 -6.07
N GLY A 26 -3.22 7.98 -7.39
CA GLY A 26 -3.53 9.08 -8.30
C GLY A 26 -4.87 9.72 -8.00
N GLY A 27 -5.84 8.94 -7.55
CA GLY A 27 -7.14 9.46 -7.10
C GLY A 27 -7.04 10.28 -5.82
N VAL A 28 -6.12 9.95 -4.92
CA VAL A 28 -5.87 10.74 -3.70
C VAL A 28 -5.37 12.14 -4.04
N LYS A 29 -4.38 12.23 -4.92
CA LYS A 29 -3.85 13.52 -5.37
C LYS A 29 -4.93 14.38 -6.01
N LYS A 30 -5.70 13.82 -6.93
CA LYS A 30 -6.80 14.53 -7.60
C LYS A 30 -7.88 14.98 -6.62
N ALA A 31 -8.25 14.16 -5.65
CA ALA A 31 -9.22 14.51 -4.63
C ALA A 31 -8.73 15.71 -3.80
N PHE A 32 -7.48 15.73 -3.41
CA PHE A 32 -6.89 16.85 -2.65
C PHE A 32 -6.83 18.13 -3.48
N GLU A 33 -6.51 18.04 -4.76
CA GLU A 33 -6.53 19.17 -5.67
C GLU A 33 -7.95 19.73 -5.86
N GLU A 34 -8.95 18.88 -6.01
CA GLU A 34 -10.34 19.27 -6.18
C GLU A 34 -10.92 19.95 -4.93
N LEU A 35 -10.66 19.38 -3.76
CA LEU A 35 -11.22 19.89 -2.50
C LEU A 35 -10.48 21.09 -1.94
N LYS A 36 -9.24 21.34 -2.34
CA LYS A 36 -8.40 22.44 -1.86
C LYS A 36 -8.40 22.56 -0.33
N LEU A 37 -8.19 21.42 0.34
CA LEU A 37 -8.24 21.35 1.78
C LEU A 37 -7.14 22.17 2.46
N GLU A 38 -7.49 22.94 3.48
CA GLU A 38 -6.51 23.62 4.34
C GLU A 38 -5.70 22.62 5.15
N ARG A 39 -6.35 21.57 5.64
CA ARG A 39 -5.73 20.49 6.40
C ARG A 39 -6.02 19.15 5.72
N LYS A 40 -4.97 18.47 5.29
CA LYS A 40 -5.08 17.15 4.65
C LYS A 40 -5.14 16.05 5.72
N PRO A 41 -6.01 15.04 5.54
CA PRO A 41 -5.95 13.86 6.40
C PRO A 41 -4.65 13.09 6.16
N HIS A 42 -4.21 12.33 7.16
CA HIS A 42 -3.08 11.42 7.00
C HIS A 42 -3.45 10.26 6.09
N ILE A 43 -2.59 9.91 5.16
CA ILE A 43 -2.84 8.85 4.18
C ILE A 43 -1.79 7.74 4.34
N ILE A 44 -2.28 6.52 4.50
CA ILE A 44 -1.47 5.30 4.48
C ILE A 44 -1.88 4.49 3.25
N ILE A 45 -0.91 4.04 2.46
CA ILE A 45 -1.16 3.27 1.25
C ILE A 45 -0.40 1.95 1.33
N TYR A 46 -1.01 0.87 0.90
CA TYR A 46 -0.36 -0.43 0.77
C TYR A 46 0.39 -0.52 -0.56
N ASP A 47 1.46 -1.27 -0.52
CA ASP A 47 2.34 -1.66 -1.62
C ASP A 47 3.37 -0.60 -2.04
N LEU A 48 4.58 -1.10 -2.28
CA LEU A 48 5.75 -0.31 -2.68
C LEU A 48 5.83 -0.23 -4.22
N THR A 49 4.85 0.44 -4.82
CA THR A 49 4.86 0.71 -6.26
C THR A 49 5.56 2.04 -6.56
N THR A 50 5.97 2.22 -7.81
CA THR A 50 6.59 3.49 -8.25
C THR A 50 5.66 4.68 -8.00
N GLY A 51 4.37 4.52 -8.28
CA GLY A 51 3.38 5.58 -8.04
C GLY A 51 3.20 5.90 -6.56
N ASN A 52 3.20 4.88 -5.70
CA ASN A 52 3.08 5.05 -4.26
C ASN A 52 4.34 5.71 -3.67
N MET A 53 5.52 5.33 -4.13
CA MET A 53 6.77 5.97 -3.71
C MET A 53 6.77 7.46 -4.07
N LYS A 54 6.31 7.80 -5.27
CA LYS A 54 6.17 9.20 -5.68
C LYS A 54 5.18 9.95 -4.81
N ALA A 55 4.05 9.36 -4.48
CA ALA A 55 3.06 9.96 -3.56
C ALA A 55 3.65 10.22 -2.18
N LEU A 56 4.52 9.34 -1.71
CA LEU A 56 5.23 9.51 -0.45
C LEU A 56 6.24 10.67 -0.51
N GLU A 57 7.01 10.77 -1.58
CA GLU A 57 7.97 11.86 -1.81
C GLU A 57 7.27 13.23 -1.93
N GLU A 58 6.14 13.27 -2.59
CA GLU A 58 5.34 14.48 -2.76
C GLU A 58 4.54 14.88 -1.51
N GLY A 59 4.55 14.05 -0.47
CA GLY A 59 3.81 14.33 0.77
C GLY A 59 2.31 14.07 0.69
N ILE A 60 1.84 13.37 -0.34
CA ILE A 60 0.45 12.96 -0.50
C ILE A 60 0.13 11.81 0.45
N ALA A 61 1.05 10.84 0.54
CA ALA A 61 1.01 9.76 1.51
C ALA A 61 2.02 10.03 2.63
N ASP A 62 1.66 9.66 3.84
CA ASP A 62 2.54 9.76 5.02
C ASP A 62 3.34 8.48 5.22
N PHE A 63 2.72 7.33 4.98
CA PHE A 63 3.33 6.02 5.12
C PHE A 63 2.92 5.09 3.99
N LEU A 64 3.84 4.21 3.61
CA LEU A 64 3.55 3.03 2.79
C LEU A 64 3.73 1.77 3.63
N ILE A 65 2.87 0.80 3.40
CA ILE A 65 3.00 -0.54 3.97
C ILE A 65 3.55 -1.45 2.88
N ASP A 66 4.80 -1.82 3.00
CA ASP A 66 5.44 -2.77 2.08
C ASP A 66 5.26 -4.19 2.62
N GLN A 67 4.58 -5.00 1.86
CA GLN A 67 4.30 -6.40 2.20
C GLN A 67 5.38 -7.35 1.70
N ASN A 68 6.50 -6.82 1.22
CA ASN A 68 7.61 -7.62 0.69
C ASN A 68 7.18 -8.54 -0.45
N GLY A 69 6.53 -7.96 -1.46
CA GLY A 69 5.98 -8.70 -2.60
C GLY A 69 7.01 -9.51 -3.37
N TYR A 70 8.23 -9.02 -3.49
CA TYR A 70 9.33 -9.76 -4.12
C TYR A 70 9.60 -11.08 -3.40
N THR A 71 9.75 -11.06 -2.09
CA THR A 71 10.00 -12.26 -1.29
C THR A 71 8.80 -13.22 -1.34
N GLN A 72 7.59 -12.69 -1.32
CA GLN A 72 6.37 -13.51 -1.46
C GLN A 72 6.38 -14.29 -2.77
N GLY A 73 6.62 -13.62 -3.89
CA GLY A 73 6.69 -14.27 -5.20
C GLY A 73 7.84 -15.26 -5.31
N TYR A 74 9.02 -14.87 -4.89
CA TYR A 74 10.22 -15.73 -4.91
C TYR A 74 10.03 -17.00 -4.09
N ARG A 75 9.59 -16.88 -2.84
CA ARG A 75 9.39 -18.04 -1.94
C ARG A 75 8.29 -18.98 -2.44
N ALA A 76 7.19 -18.43 -2.95
CA ALA A 76 6.12 -19.23 -3.50
C ALA A 76 6.60 -20.12 -4.64
N LEU A 77 7.35 -19.57 -5.58
CA LEU A 77 7.93 -20.33 -6.69
C LEU A 77 8.94 -21.37 -6.22
N PHE A 78 9.77 -21.00 -5.26
CA PHE A 78 10.80 -21.88 -4.72
C PHE A 78 10.19 -23.10 -3.99
N ILE A 79 9.18 -22.85 -3.17
CA ILE A 79 8.45 -23.92 -2.46
C ILE A 79 7.74 -24.84 -3.45
N LEU A 80 7.09 -24.27 -4.46
CA LEU A 80 6.41 -25.04 -5.50
C LEU A 80 7.40 -25.93 -6.27
N ALA A 81 8.55 -25.40 -6.66
CA ALA A 81 9.59 -26.14 -7.34
C ALA A 81 10.11 -27.30 -6.48
N ASP A 82 10.32 -27.10 -5.19
CA ASP A 82 10.74 -28.14 -4.26
C ASP A 82 9.71 -29.27 -4.16
N ILE A 83 8.43 -28.92 -4.03
CA ILE A 83 7.34 -29.90 -3.99
C ILE A 83 7.30 -30.72 -5.28
N MET A 84 7.45 -30.08 -6.43
CA MET A 84 7.42 -30.75 -7.72
C MET A 84 8.63 -31.67 -7.96
N GLN A 85 9.83 -31.26 -7.53
CA GLN A 85 11.05 -32.03 -7.72
C GLN A 85 11.21 -33.17 -6.72
N ALA A 86 10.98 -32.89 -5.45
CA ALA A 86 11.19 -33.86 -4.36
C ALA A 86 9.98 -34.73 -4.09
N GLY A 87 8.81 -34.42 -4.64
CA GLY A 87 7.56 -35.12 -4.34
C GLY A 87 7.13 -34.98 -2.87
N SER A 88 7.83 -34.17 -2.09
CA SER A 88 7.51 -33.91 -0.71
C SER A 88 6.43 -32.84 -0.59
N ARG A 89 5.61 -32.95 0.44
CA ARG A 89 4.59 -31.99 0.77
C ARG A 89 5.09 -31.10 1.90
N GLU A 90 4.96 -29.80 1.74
CA GLU A 90 5.30 -28.89 2.82
C GLU A 90 4.31 -29.06 3.98
N GLU A 91 4.82 -29.22 5.20
CA GLU A 91 4.00 -29.38 6.40
C GLU A 91 3.45 -28.05 6.91
N GLN A 92 4.14 -26.95 6.62
CA GLN A 92 3.74 -25.62 7.05
C GLN A 92 2.65 -25.08 6.13
N GLU A 93 1.50 -24.72 6.71
CA GLU A 93 0.35 -24.22 5.96
C GLU A 93 0.51 -22.77 5.52
N PHE A 94 1.15 -21.95 6.36
CA PHE A 94 1.34 -20.53 6.11
C PHE A 94 2.80 -20.12 6.19
N PHE A 95 3.21 -19.26 5.25
CA PHE A 95 4.53 -18.65 5.23
C PHE A 95 4.36 -17.13 5.22
N TYR A 96 4.68 -16.48 6.32
CA TYR A 96 4.55 -15.04 6.46
C TYR A 96 5.83 -14.32 6.04
N THR A 97 5.67 -13.18 5.38
CA THR A 97 6.75 -12.24 5.10
C THR A 97 6.68 -11.06 6.04
N ASP A 98 7.79 -10.36 6.17
CA ASP A 98 7.84 -9.14 6.98
C ASP A 98 6.98 -8.04 6.37
N ILE A 99 6.38 -7.23 7.22
CA ILE A 99 5.70 -6.00 6.86
C ILE A 99 6.60 -4.84 7.27
N ILE A 100 6.91 -3.98 6.31
CA ILE A 100 7.82 -2.85 6.51
C ILE A 100 7.06 -1.55 6.31
N ILE A 101 7.19 -0.64 7.27
CA ILE A 101 6.63 0.71 7.15
C ILE A 101 7.66 1.61 6.49
N LYS A 102 7.30 2.20 5.36
CA LYS A 102 8.13 3.14 4.61
C LYS A 102 7.63 4.56 4.80
N THR A 103 8.58 5.45 5.02
CA THR A 103 8.38 6.90 5.02
C THR A 103 9.27 7.52 3.96
N LYS A 104 9.15 8.81 3.71
CA LYS A 104 10.05 9.52 2.80
C LYS A 104 11.52 9.49 3.24
N TYR A 105 11.80 9.06 4.47
CA TYR A 105 13.15 9.03 5.02
C TYR A 105 13.83 7.66 4.91
N ASN A 106 13.11 6.62 4.57
CA ASN A 106 13.65 5.25 4.48
C ASN A 106 13.27 4.49 3.20
N ILE A 107 12.84 5.19 2.20
CA ILE A 107 12.65 4.58 0.88
C ILE A 107 13.99 4.45 0.12
#